data_6e1b3feca50634827bfa2d937dad2ada
#
_entry.id   6e1b3feca50634827bfa2d937dad2ada
#
_cell.length_a   1.000
_cell.length_b   1.000
_cell.length_c   1.000
_cell.angle_alpha   90.00
_cell.angle_beta   90.00
_cell.angle_gamma   90.00
#
_symmetry.space_group_name_H-M   'P 1'
#
loop_
_entity.id
_entity.type
_entity.pdbx_description
1 polymer ?
#
loop_
_entity_poly.entity_id
_entity_poly.type
_entity_poly.pdbx_seq_one_letter_code
_entity_poly.pdbx_strand_id
1 'polypeptide(L)'
;LGGGRVPPSLKFYLTGLAYLLVGIIIGTGLWLNWSPALYIQIPLEAHIHANSWGFMSLVFAGLLVDFIPQITGQPLASNRTLSLIFWGMSLGAFGLVLGPWLGGSLPPTVVGLVLHLAATIALLALLIQKLKVSGRLSSPGGWHLAASYLWILAPVLVAPLILLGMLEGGPIESTAPQALIYGWVLQFGIALVPFIARRYFLKEENPALGGCWGSLFGVTLGSILVWASIFIAQAQGILYGLGFALYALALIHPTKELL
;
A
#
# COMPACT_ATOMS: atom_id res chain seq x y z
N LEU A 1 -2.71 8.58 35.20
CA LEU A 1 -3.03 8.05 33.87
C LEU A 1 -4.31 8.73 33.43
N GLY A 2 -4.21 9.86 32.73
CA GLY A 2 -5.34 10.62 32.20
C GLY A 2 -6.09 9.76 31.17
N GLY A 3 -7.43 9.67 31.25
CA GLY A 3 -8.31 8.97 30.36
C GLY A 3 -8.34 9.55 28.94
N GLY A 4 -7.22 9.47 28.23
CA GLY A 4 -7.10 9.84 26.83
C GLY A 4 -7.95 8.90 25.97
N ARG A 5 -8.78 9.47 25.09
CA ARG A 5 -9.53 8.67 24.11
C ARG A 5 -8.53 7.92 23.22
N VAL A 6 -8.77 6.61 23.05
CA VAL A 6 -7.98 5.75 22.16
C VAL A 6 -7.99 6.34 20.74
N PRO A 7 -6.83 6.59 20.14
CA PRO A 7 -6.76 7.17 18.80
C PRO A 7 -7.41 6.24 17.76
N PRO A 8 -8.18 6.77 16.79
CA PRO A 8 -8.85 5.95 15.79
C PRO A 8 -7.90 5.09 14.94
N SER A 9 -6.64 5.52 14.80
CA SER A 9 -5.57 4.81 14.09
C SER A 9 -5.11 3.53 14.76
N LEU A 10 -5.22 3.43 16.10
CA LEU A 10 -4.67 2.31 16.87
C LEU A 10 -5.19 0.94 16.38
N LYS A 11 -6.49 0.84 16.06
CA LYS A 11 -7.06 -0.40 15.54
C LYS A 11 -6.43 -0.83 14.20
N PHE A 12 -6.08 0.13 13.32
CA PHE A 12 -5.41 -0.17 12.06
C PHE A 12 -4.02 -0.75 12.32
N TYR A 13 -3.24 -0.16 13.23
CA TYR A 13 -1.91 -0.65 13.57
C TYR A 13 -1.95 -2.03 14.24
N LEU A 14 -2.82 -2.22 15.24
CA LEU A 14 -2.91 -3.50 15.95
C LEU A 14 -3.35 -4.63 15.02
N THR A 15 -4.34 -4.38 14.15
CA THR A 15 -4.79 -5.39 13.19
C THR A 15 -3.75 -5.61 12.09
N GLY A 16 -3.07 -4.56 11.64
CA GLY A 16 -1.94 -4.69 10.71
C GLY A 16 -0.83 -5.55 11.29
N LEU A 17 -0.42 -5.32 12.55
CA LEU A 17 0.58 -6.16 13.23
C LEU A 17 0.11 -7.61 13.43
N ALA A 18 -1.18 -7.84 13.65
CA ALA A 18 -1.73 -9.20 13.70
C ALA A 18 -1.58 -9.91 12.33
N TYR A 19 -1.86 -9.20 11.22
CA TYR A 19 -1.62 -9.73 9.87
C TYR A 19 -0.14 -9.94 9.58
N LEU A 20 0.76 -9.06 10.05
CA LEU A 20 2.20 -9.28 9.94
C LEU A 20 2.60 -10.57 10.64
N LEU A 21 2.10 -10.81 11.85
CA LEU A 21 2.37 -12.06 12.58
C LEU A 21 1.87 -13.29 11.80
N VAL A 22 0.66 -13.23 11.25
CA VAL A 22 0.14 -14.28 10.35
C VAL A 22 1.06 -14.48 9.14
N GLY A 23 1.47 -13.38 8.50
CA GLY A 23 2.39 -13.41 7.37
C GLY A 23 3.74 -14.03 7.73
N ILE A 24 4.31 -13.69 8.91
CA ILE A 24 5.56 -14.28 9.40
C ILE A 24 5.40 -15.80 9.61
N ILE A 25 4.31 -16.23 10.25
CA ILE A 25 4.04 -17.65 10.48
C ILE A 25 3.94 -18.41 9.15
N ILE A 26 3.22 -17.89 8.18
CA ILE A 26 3.07 -18.52 6.85
C ILE A 26 4.42 -18.53 6.11
N GLY A 27 5.13 -17.40 6.09
CA GLY A 27 6.43 -17.26 5.41
C GLY A 27 7.51 -18.15 6.02
N THR A 28 7.57 -18.26 7.34
CA THR A 28 8.43 -19.20 8.04
C THR A 28 8.03 -20.64 7.71
N GLY A 29 6.71 -20.90 7.59
CA GLY A 29 6.18 -22.19 7.18
C GLY A 29 6.60 -22.61 5.78
N LEU A 30 6.71 -21.66 4.84
CA LEU A 30 7.28 -21.90 3.51
C LEU A 30 8.75 -22.36 3.59
N TRP A 31 9.53 -21.72 4.46
CA TRP A 31 10.97 -22.03 4.62
C TRP A 31 11.22 -23.36 5.35
N LEU A 32 10.45 -23.62 6.41
CA LEU A 32 10.60 -24.80 7.27
C LEU A 32 9.68 -25.96 6.86
N ASN A 33 8.92 -25.78 5.77
CA ASN A 33 8.00 -26.79 5.22
C ASN A 33 6.91 -27.27 6.19
N TRP A 34 6.39 -26.38 7.05
CA TRP A 34 5.27 -26.71 7.94
C TRP A 34 3.89 -26.25 7.41
N SER A 35 3.84 -25.62 6.23
CA SER A 35 2.57 -25.18 5.61
C SER A 35 1.53 -26.30 5.52
N PRO A 36 1.90 -27.56 5.23
CA PRO A 36 0.97 -28.69 5.25
C PRO A 36 0.34 -28.94 6.63
N ALA A 37 1.09 -28.75 7.71
CA ALA A 37 0.57 -28.91 9.07
C ALA A 37 -0.50 -27.85 9.43
N LEU A 38 -0.47 -26.70 8.77
CA LEU A 38 -1.47 -25.65 8.91
C LEU A 38 -2.58 -25.75 7.84
N TYR A 39 -2.58 -26.80 7.03
CA TYR A 39 -3.55 -27.02 5.92
C TYR A 39 -3.62 -25.84 4.94
N ILE A 40 -2.51 -25.10 4.74
CA ILE A 40 -2.46 -23.99 3.78
C ILE A 40 -2.17 -24.56 2.39
N GLN A 41 -3.13 -24.42 1.48
CA GLN A 41 -3.03 -25.02 0.14
C GLN A 41 -2.12 -24.23 -0.79
N ILE A 42 -2.18 -22.88 -0.75
CA ILE A 42 -1.35 -21.97 -1.57
C ILE A 42 -0.63 -20.99 -0.63
N PRO A 43 0.43 -21.46 0.07
CA PRO A 43 1.01 -20.69 1.17
C PRO A 43 1.73 -19.41 0.71
N LEU A 44 2.31 -19.38 -0.50
CA LEU A 44 2.98 -18.17 -1.01
C LEU A 44 1.98 -17.03 -1.21
N GLU A 45 0.85 -17.28 -1.85
CA GLU A 45 -0.20 -16.28 -2.03
C GLU A 45 -0.78 -15.82 -0.69
N ALA A 46 -1.08 -16.76 0.21
CA ALA A 46 -1.59 -16.43 1.54
C ALA A 46 -0.59 -15.52 2.30
N HIS A 47 0.72 -15.80 2.19
CA HIS A 47 1.79 -14.96 2.75
C HIS A 47 1.80 -13.55 2.14
N ILE A 48 1.77 -13.46 0.81
CA ILE A 48 1.77 -12.17 0.09
C ILE A 48 0.52 -11.36 0.49
N HIS A 49 -0.66 -11.99 0.52
CA HIS A 49 -1.91 -11.31 0.87
C HIS A 49 -1.93 -10.83 2.33
N ALA A 50 -1.45 -11.65 3.28
CA ALA A 50 -1.36 -11.24 4.67
C ALA A 50 -0.45 -10.00 4.86
N ASN A 51 0.68 -9.96 4.17
CA ASN A 51 1.61 -8.84 4.28
C ASN A 51 1.17 -7.61 3.49
N SER A 52 0.71 -7.76 2.24
CA SER A 52 0.35 -6.62 1.40
C SER A 52 -1.01 -6.02 1.78
N TRP A 53 -2.06 -6.85 1.79
CA TRP A 53 -3.43 -6.39 2.02
C TRP A 53 -3.80 -6.34 3.51
N GLY A 54 -3.21 -7.20 4.32
CA GLY A 54 -3.41 -7.19 5.76
C GLY A 54 -2.50 -6.17 6.45
N PHE A 55 -1.19 -6.42 6.48
CA PHE A 55 -0.26 -5.59 7.24
C PHE A 55 -0.05 -4.22 6.62
N MET A 56 0.53 -4.16 5.42
CA MET A 56 0.96 -2.88 4.84
C MET A 56 -0.22 -1.94 4.62
N SER A 57 -1.33 -2.40 4.02
CA SER A 57 -2.45 -1.53 3.71
C SER A 57 -3.10 -0.94 4.96
N LEU A 58 -3.24 -1.72 6.04
CA LEU A 58 -3.80 -1.23 7.31
C LEU A 58 -2.85 -0.26 8.00
N VAL A 59 -1.55 -0.55 8.06
CA VAL A 59 -0.56 0.36 8.68
C VAL A 59 -0.52 1.70 7.93
N PHE A 60 -0.50 1.68 6.60
CA PHE A 60 -0.49 2.91 5.79
C PHE A 60 -1.80 3.70 5.94
N ALA A 61 -2.95 3.02 6.03
CA ALA A 61 -4.22 3.68 6.34
C ALA A 61 -4.18 4.33 7.74
N GLY A 62 -3.61 3.64 8.74
CA GLY A 62 -3.38 4.19 10.08
C GLY A 62 -2.50 5.44 10.05
N LEU A 63 -1.40 5.42 9.28
CA LEU A 63 -0.54 6.59 9.08
C LEU A 63 -1.30 7.76 8.46
N LEU A 64 -2.16 7.54 7.47
CA LEU A 64 -3.00 8.61 6.92
C LEU A 64 -3.97 9.18 7.95
N VAL A 65 -4.56 8.34 8.80
CA VAL A 65 -5.46 8.81 9.89
C VAL A 65 -4.71 9.73 10.85
N ASP A 66 -3.42 9.46 11.14
CA ASP A 66 -2.61 10.26 12.06
C ASP A 66 -2.00 11.51 11.41
N PHE A 67 -1.51 11.39 10.15
CA PHE A 67 -0.75 12.48 9.53
C PHE A 67 -1.59 13.44 8.71
N ILE A 68 -2.72 13.02 8.12
CA ILE A 68 -3.55 13.95 7.34
C ILE A 68 -4.07 15.12 8.19
N PRO A 69 -4.49 14.95 9.45
CA PRO A 69 -4.82 16.11 10.30
C PRO A 69 -3.67 17.07 10.51
N GLN A 70 -2.44 16.56 10.62
CA GLN A 70 -1.25 17.39 10.81
C GLN A 70 -0.85 18.13 9.51
N ILE A 71 -1.07 17.50 8.34
CA ILE A 71 -0.74 18.05 7.03
C ILE A 71 -1.78 19.09 6.58
N THR A 72 -3.06 18.85 6.87
CA THR A 72 -4.18 19.62 6.30
C THR A 72 -4.94 20.47 7.30
N GLY A 73 -4.68 20.30 8.60
CA GLY A 73 -5.45 20.94 9.68
C GLY A 73 -6.85 20.37 9.89
N GLN A 74 -7.22 19.28 9.18
CA GLN A 74 -8.55 18.68 9.23
C GLN A 74 -8.48 17.16 9.39
N PRO A 75 -9.40 16.54 10.17
CA PRO A 75 -9.46 15.08 10.26
C PRO A 75 -9.72 14.47 8.89
N LEU A 76 -9.14 13.30 8.63
CA LEU A 76 -9.30 12.58 7.36
C LEU A 76 -10.78 12.26 7.10
N ALA A 77 -11.48 11.77 8.12
CA ALA A 77 -12.91 11.48 8.08
C ALA A 77 -13.52 11.40 9.50
N SER A 78 -14.83 11.23 9.58
CA SER A 78 -15.51 10.93 10.85
C SER A 78 -15.10 9.56 11.40
N ASN A 79 -15.18 9.36 12.71
CA ASN A 79 -14.87 8.07 13.34
C ASN A 79 -15.73 6.92 12.78
N ARG A 80 -16.98 7.19 12.40
CA ARG A 80 -17.86 6.19 11.77
C ARG A 80 -17.33 5.77 10.40
N THR A 81 -16.95 6.72 9.56
CA THR A 81 -16.38 6.47 8.24
C THR A 81 -15.06 5.72 8.35
N LEU A 82 -14.17 6.15 9.25
CA LEU A 82 -12.90 5.44 9.52
C LEU A 82 -13.14 4.01 10.02
N SER A 83 -14.21 3.79 10.79
CA SER A 83 -14.57 2.44 11.24
C SER A 83 -15.06 1.56 10.10
N LEU A 84 -15.85 2.09 9.17
CA LEU A 84 -16.29 1.36 7.97
C LEU A 84 -15.10 1.00 7.07
N ILE A 85 -14.20 1.95 6.83
CA ILE A 85 -12.97 1.70 6.07
C ILE A 85 -12.11 0.62 6.76
N PHE A 86 -11.91 0.74 8.07
CA PHE A 86 -11.17 -0.26 8.85
C PHE A 86 -11.75 -1.67 8.68
N TRP A 87 -13.04 -1.84 8.87
CA TRP A 87 -13.68 -3.15 8.73
C TRP A 87 -13.66 -3.66 7.30
N GLY A 88 -13.88 -2.78 6.31
CA GLY A 88 -13.78 -3.13 4.90
C GLY A 88 -12.39 -3.63 4.53
N MET A 89 -11.33 -2.93 4.96
CA MET A 89 -9.94 -3.35 4.71
C MET A 89 -9.60 -4.63 5.49
N SER A 90 -9.95 -4.71 6.77
CA SER A 90 -9.60 -5.86 7.62
C SER A 90 -10.30 -7.15 7.17
N LEU A 91 -11.62 -7.12 6.98
CA LEU A 91 -12.38 -8.28 6.51
C LEU A 91 -12.04 -8.60 5.05
N GLY A 92 -11.75 -7.56 4.25
CA GLY A 92 -11.28 -7.72 2.89
C GLY A 92 -9.96 -8.47 2.83
N ALA A 93 -8.97 -8.06 3.62
CA ALA A 93 -7.69 -8.75 3.76
C ALA A 93 -7.87 -10.20 4.26
N PHE A 94 -8.76 -10.41 5.22
CA PHE A 94 -9.07 -11.76 5.71
C PHE A 94 -9.58 -12.68 4.59
N GLY A 95 -10.54 -12.21 3.77
CA GLY A 95 -11.03 -12.98 2.63
C GLY A 95 -9.96 -13.28 1.60
N LEU A 96 -9.08 -12.30 1.31
CA LEU A 96 -7.96 -12.46 0.39
C LEU A 96 -6.90 -13.46 0.90
N VAL A 97 -6.67 -13.56 2.21
CA VAL A 97 -5.79 -14.57 2.80
C VAL A 97 -6.46 -15.94 2.82
N LEU A 98 -7.76 -15.98 3.17
CA LEU A 98 -8.49 -17.22 3.32
C LEU A 98 -8.70 -17.94 1.97
N GLY A 99 -8.83 -17.20 0.86
CA GLY A 99 -8.97 -17.79 -0.47
C GLY A 99 -7.82 -18.74 -0.81
N PRO A 100 -6.57 -18.28 -0.86
CA PRO A 100 -5.40 -19.14 -1.08
C PRO A 100 -5.19 -20.18 0.03
N TRP A 101 -5.54 -19.87 1.27
CA TRP A 101 -5.48 -20.83 2.37
C TRP A 101 -6.32 -22.08 2.07
N LEU A 102 -7.51 -21.86 1.47
CA LEU A 102 -8.46 -22.92 1.07
C LEU A 102 -8.26 -23.40 -0.37
N GLY A 103 -7.08 -23.22 -0.97
CA GLY A 103 -6.77 -23.73 -2.31
C GLY A 103 -7.34 -22.90 -3.47
N GLY A 104 -7.44 -21.58 -3.30
CA GLY A 104 -8.00 -20.69 -4.32
C GLY A 104 -9.52 -20.60 -4.29
N SER A 105 -10.12 -20.76 -3.11
CA SER A 105 -11.58 -20.68 -2.93
C SER A 105 -12.12 -19.32 -3.38
N LEU A 106 -12.98 -19.31 -4.41
CA LEU A 106 -13.55 -18.08 -5.00
C LEU A 106 -14.41 -17.25 -4.04
N PRO A 107 -15.32 -17.82 -3.23
CA PRO A 107 -16.21 -16.99 -2.41
C PRO A 107 -15.47 -16.06 -1.43
N PRO A 108 -14.54 -16.51 -0.59
CA PRO A 108 -13.82 -15.62 0.29
C PRO A 108 -12.91 -14.64 -0.48
N THR A 109 -12.30 -15.06 -1.60
CA THR A 109 -11.45 -14.22 -2.44
C THR A 109 -12.25 -13.06 -3.03
N VAL A 110 -13.40 -13.34 -3.65
CA VAL A 110 -14.25 -12.30 -4.28
C VAL A 110 -14.82 -11.33 -3.25
N VAL A 111 -15.34 -11.85 -2.13
CA VAL A 111 -15.85 -11.00 -1.06
C VAL A 111 -14.73 -10.14 -0.46
N GLY A 112 -13.56 -10.75 -0.24
CA GLY A 112 -12.37 -10.06 0.26
C GLY A 112 -11.91 -8.95 -0.69
N LEU A 113 -11.85 -9.25 -1.99
CA LEU A 113 -11.47 -8.30 -3.03
C LEU A 113 -12.42 -7.10 -3.07
N VAL A 114 -13.73 -7.35 -3.10
CA VAL A 114 -14.74 -6.27 -3.16
C VAL A 114 -14.68 -5.37 -1.93
N LEU A 115 -14.61 -5.95 -0.74
CA LEU A 115 -14.53 -5.19 0.52
C LEU A 115 -13.25 -4.35 0.60
N HIS A 116 -12.11 -4.94 0.28
CA HIS A 116 -10.82 -4.26 0.33
C HIS A 116 -10.74 -3.15 -0.71
N LEU A 117 -11.17 -3.42 -1.95
CA LEU A 117 -11.19 -2.45 -3.04
C LEU A 117 -12.08 -1.25 -2.71
N ALA A 118 -13.32 -1.50 -2.28
CA ALA A 118 -14.27 -0.44 -1.93
C ALA A 118 -13.73 0.44 -0.79
N ALA A 119 -13.15 -0.17 0.25
CA ALA A 119 -12.56 0.57 1.37
C ALA A 119 -11.32 1.37 0.95
N THR A 120 -10.46 0.82 0.09
CA THR A 120 -9.26 1.51 -0.43
C THR A 120 -9.65 2.68 -1.35
N ILE A 121 -10.63 2.52 -2.22
CA ILE A 121 -11.16 3.62 -3.05
C ILE A 121 -11.76 4.72 -2.17
N ALA A 122 -12.53 4.37 -1.16
CA ALA A 122 -13.09 5.35 -0.22
C ALA A 122 -11.99 6.12 0.52
N LEU A 123 -10.94 5.42 0.98
CA LEU A 123 -9.77 6.04 1.62
C LEU A 123 -9.04 7.00 0.67
N LEU A 124 -8.80 6.59 -0.57
CA LEU A 124 -8.16 7.43 -1.59
C LEU A 124 -9.00 8.66 -1.92
N ALA A 125 -10.32 8.52 -2.07
CA ALA A 125 -11.22 9.65 -2.33
C ALA A 125 -11.17 10.69 -1.19
N LEU A 126 -11.18 10.24 0.07
CA LEU A 126 -11.04 11.10 1.24
C LEU A 126 -9.67 11.78 1.28
N LEU A 127 -8.60 11.06 1.01
CA LEU A 127 -7.24 11.60 0.92
C LEU A 127 -7.16 12.73 -0.11
N ILE A 128 -7.59 12.46 -1.35
CA ILE A 128 -7.59 13.45 -2.43
C ILE A 128 -8.44 14.68 -2.06
N GLN A 129 -9.63 14.46 -1.50
CA GLN A 129 -10.50 15.55 -1.06
C GLN A 129 -9.80 16.45 -0.02
N LYS A 130 -9.15 15.86 1.00
CA LYS A 130 -8.47 16.62 2.05
C LYS A 130 -7.25 17.38 1.51
N LEU A 131 -6.43 16.72 0.69
CA LEU A 131 -5.29 17.37 0.05
C LEU A 131 -5.71 18.49 -0.90
N LYS A 132 -6.83 18.34 -1.62
CA LYS A 132 -7.38 19.37 -2.50
C LYS A 132 -7.87 20.59 -1.71
N VAL A 133 -8.69 20.37 -0.68
CA VAL A 133 -9.26 21.46 0.13
C VAL A 133 -8.17 22.25 0.87
N SER A 134 -7.11 21.59 1.31
CA SER A 134 -5.97 22.24 1.99
C SER A 134 -4.95 22.87 1.03
N GLY A 135 -5.16 22.78 -0.30
CA GLY A 135 -4.21 23.26 -1.30
C GLY A 135 -2.94 22.39 -1.45
N ARG A 136 -2.83 21.28 -0.72
CA ARG A 136 -1.63 20.41 -0.76
C ARG A 136 -1.46 19.66 -2.07
N LEU A 137 -2.50 19.51 -2.90
CA LEU A 137 -2.38 18.96 -4.25
C LEU A 137 -1.69 19.90 -5.26
N SER A 138 -1.43 21.16 -4.91
CA SER A 138 -0.60 22.05 -5.75
C SER A 138 0.89 21.70 -5.66
N SER A 139 1.30 20.87 -4.70
CA SER A 139 2.69 20.46 -4.46
C SER A 139 2.94 19.01 -4.92
N PRO A 140 4.16 18.68 -5.36
CA PRO A 140 4.52 17.32 -5.75
C PRO A 140 4.36 16.31 -4.60
N GLY A 141 4.62 16.71 -3.35
CA GLY A 141 4.43 15.83 -2.18
C GLY A 141 3.00 15.37 -1.97
N GLY A 142 2.00 16.24 -2.21
CA GLY A 142 0.59 15.86 -2.20
C GLY A 142 0.25 14.85 -3.29
N TRP A 143 0.83 15.01 -4.48
CA TRP A 143 0.67 14.05 -5.58
C TRP A 143 1.37 12.73 -5.30
N HIS A 144 2.54 12.71 -4.65
CA HIS A 144 3.18 11.48 -4.21
C HIS A 144 2.26 10.65 -3.29
N LEU A 145 1.60 11.30 -2.30
CA LEU A 145 0.64 10.61 -1.44
C LEU A 145 -0.57 10.07 -2.22
N ALA A 146 -1.14 10.88 -3.13
CA ALA A 146 -2.28 10.44 -3.92
C ALA A 146 -1.90 9.33 -4.91
N ALA A 147 -0.79 9.50 -5.65
CA ALA A 147 -0.32 8.56 -6.64
C ALA A 147 0.10 7.21 -6.04
N SER A 148 0.63 7.19 -4.80
CA SER A 148 0.97 5.95 -4.12
C SER A 148 -0.20 4.97 -4.06
N TYR A 149 -1.42 5.46 -3.79
CA TYR A 149 -2.61 4.62 -3.73
C TYR A 149 -3.11 4.12 -5.09
N LEU A 150 -2.73 4.75 -6.20
CA LEU A 150 -3.02 4.20 -7.53
C LEU A 150 -2.26 2.88 -7.75
N TRP A 151 -1.07 2.76 -7.19
CA TRP A 151 -0.28 1.53 -7.28
C TRP A 151 -0.82 0.40 -6.42
N ILE A 152 -1.46 0.67 -5.29
CA ILE A 152 -2.16 -0.36 -4.51
C ILE A 152 -3.42 -0.84 -5.24
N LEU A 153 -4.09 0.03 -6.00
CA LEU A 153 -5.27 -0.32 -6.77
C LEU A 153 -4.96 -1.14 -8.02
N ALA A 154 -3.80 -0.92 -8.66
CA ALA A 154 -3.45 -1.57 -9.92
C ALA A 154 -3.53 -3.12 -9.86
N PRO A 155 -2.90 -3.83 -8.91
CA PRO A 155 -3.04 -5.28 -8.79
C PRO A 155 -4.48 -5.73 -8.51
N VAL A 156 -5.20 -4.97 -7.68
CA VAL A 156 -6.59 -5.30 -7.31
C VAL A 156 -7.52 -5.19 -8.51
N LEU A 157 -7.28 -4.23 -9.42
CA LEU A 157 -8.05 -4.09 -10.66
C LEU A 157 -7.74 -5.21 -11.67
N VAL A 158 -6.54 -5.77 -11.63
CA VAL A 158 -6.14 -6.91 -12.49
C VAL A 158 -6.69 -8.24 -11.98
N ALA A 159 -6.91 -8.39 -10.67
CA ALA A 159 -7.39 -9.63 -10.08
C ALA A 159 -8.68 -10.19 -10.70
N PRO A 160 -9.72 -9.40 -11.08
CA PRO A 160 -10.88 -9.94 -11.78
C PRO A 160 -10.54 -10.60 -13.11
N LEU A 161 -9.54 -10.09 -13.84
CA LEU A 161 -9.12 -10.69 -15.12
C LEU A 161 -8.45 -12.05 -14.92
N ILE A 162 -7.70 -12.21 -13.82
CA ILE A 162 -7.12 -13.50 -13.42
C ILE A 162 -8.23 -14.47 -13.03
N LEU A 163 -9.18 -14.03 -12.19
CA LEU A 163 -10.31 -14.87 -11.74
C LEU A 163 -11.21 -15.33 -12.89
N LEU A 164 -11.32 -14.53 -13.95
CA LEU A 164 -12.07 -14.89 -15.18
C LEU A 164 -11.23 -15.73 -16.15
N GLY A 165 -9.98 -16.08 -15.84
CA GLY A 165 -9.09 -16.83 -16.71
C GLY A 165 -8.62 -16.06 -17.97
N MET A 166 -8.75 -14.72 -17.96
CA MET A 166 -8.32 -13.86 -19.07
C MET A 166 -6.83 -13.54 -19.03
N LEU A 167 -6.20 -13.66 -17.84
CA LEU A 167 -4.77 -13.47 -17.61
C LEU A 167 -4.21 -14.60 -16.76
N GLU A 168 -2.96 -14.98 -17.02
CA GLU A 168 -2.23 -15.93 -16.19
C GLU A 168 -1.78 -15.25 -14.88
N GLY A 169 -2.18 -15.79 -13.73
CA GLY A 169 -1.87 -15.22 -12.42
C GLY A 169 -0.39 -15.28 -12.05
N GLY A 170 0.28 -16.41 -12.33
CA GLY A 170 1.63 -16.67 -11.87
C GLY A 170 2.67 -15.58 -12.16
N PRO A 171 2.85 -15.09 -13.40
CA PRO A 171 3.76 -13.99 -13.71
C PRO A 171 3.40 -12.68 -12.99
N ILE A 172 2.10 -12.40 -12.83
CA ILE A 172 1.61 -11.21 -12.16
C ILE A 172 1.90 -11.29 -10.66
N GLU A 173 1.54 -12.40 -10.03
CA GLU A 173 1.71 -12.62 -8.59
C GLU A 173 3.17 -12.62 -8.15
N SER A 174 4.08 -13.13 -8.97
CA SER A 174 5.52 -13.12 -8.67
C SER A 174 6.16 -11.72 -8.77
N THR A 175 5.66 -10.85 -9.63
CA THR A 175 6.27 -9.54 -9.93
C THR A 175 5.48 -8.36 -9.35
N ALA A 176 4.16 -8.49 -9.17
CA ALA A 176 3.31 -7.44 -8.61
C ALA A 176 3.77 -6.90 -7.24
N PRO A 177 4.29 -7.73 -6.29
CA PRO A 177 4.81 -7.21 -5.03
C PRO A 177 5.92 -6.19 -5.19
N GLN A 178 6.78 -6.30 -6.20
CA GLN A 178 7.84 -5.33 -6.47
C GLN A 178 7.26 -4.00 -6.96
N ALA A 179 6.31 -4.04 -7.90
CA ALA A 179 5.63 -2.84 -8.35
C ALA A 179 4.88 -2.13 -7.21
N LEU A 180 4.27 -2.90 -6.29
CA LEU A 180 3.65 -2.37 -5.07
C LEU A 180 4.68 -1.68 -4.16
N ILE A 181 5.82 -2.31 -3.89
CA ILE A 181 6.85 -1.74 -3.01
C ILE A 181 7.36 -0.43 -3.59
N TYR A 182 7.72 -0.40 -4.85
CA TYR A 182 8.32 0.79 -5.45
C TYR A 182 7.28 1.86 -5.84
N GLY A 183 6.15 1.48 -6.38
CA GLY A 183 5.10 2.44 -6.72
C GLY A 183 4.39 3.01 -5.50
N TRP A 184 4.04 2.18 -4.54
CA TRP A 184 3.26 2.58 -3.37
C TRP A 184 4.16 3.04 -2.22
N VAL A 185 4.97 2.12 -1.67
CA VAL A 185 5.73 2.38 -0.43
C VAL A 185 6.76 3.48 -0.64
N LEU A 186 7.48 3.44 -1.76
CA LEU A 186 8.49 4.45 -2.07
C LEU A 186 7.87 5.84 -2.26
N GLN A 187 6.78 5.97 -3.03
CA GLN A 187 6.10 7.27 -3.20
C GLN A 187 5.55 7.80 -1.88
N PHE A 188 4.93 6.93 -1.08
CA PHE A 188 4.43 7.28 0.24
C PHE A 188 5.58 7.76 1.16
N GLY A 189 6.70 7.05 1.15
CA GLY A 189 7.91 7.41 1.90
C GLY A 189 8.50 8.75 1.45
N ILE A 190 8.63 8.98 0.14
CA ILE A 190 9.13 10.26 -0.41
C ILE A 190 8.30 11.44 0.11
N ALA A 191 6.98 11.29 0.20
CA ALA A 191 6.12 12.36 0.72
C ALA A 191 6.24 12.54 2.24
N LEU A 192 6.16 11.45 3.00
CA LEU A 192 5.99 11.52 4.45
C LEU A 192 7.30 11.55 5.23
N VAL A 193 8.37 10.89 4.80
CA VAL A 193 9.61 10.83 5.59
C VAL A 193 10.23 12.23 5.78
N PRO A 194 10.37 13.09 4.75
CA PRO A 194 10.82 14.46 4.96
C PRO A 194 9.87 15.29 5.83
N PHE A 195 8.55 15.12 5.68
CA PHE A 195 7.56 15.78 6.53
C PHE A 195 7.76 15.41 8.01
N ILE A 196 7.90 14.11 8.30
CA ILE A 196 8.11 13.59 9.65
C ILE A 196 9.45 14.11 10.21
N ALA A 197 10.52 14.06 9.41
CA ALA A 197 11.84 14.56 9.83
C ALA A 197 11.77 16.02 10.21
N ARG A 198 11.22 16.89 9.37
CA ARG A 198 11.06 18.32 9.65
C ARG A 198 10.16 18.57 10.87
N ARG A 199 9.04 17.87 10.97
CA ARG A 199 8.08 18.04 12.08
C ARG A 199 8.66 17.68 13.44
N TYR A 200 9.28 16.50 13.53
CA TYR A 200 9.67 15.93 14.82
C TYR A 200 11.11 16.16 15.21
N PHE A 201 12.04 16.25 14.25
CA PHE A 201 13.46 16.47 14.53
C PHE A 201 13.84 17.95 14.40
N LEU A 202 13.37 18.63 13.34
CA LEU A 202 13.66 20.06 13.14
C LEU A 202 12.64 20.99 13.80
N LYS A 203 11.54 20.44 14.36
CA LYS A 203 10.48 21.19 15.07
C LYS A 203 9.78 22.24 14.22
N GLU A 204 9.71 22.05 12.91
CA GLU A 204 8.95 22.94 12.03
C GLU A 204 7.45 22.84 12.35
N GLU A 205 6.77 23.98 12.46
CA GLU A 205 5.33 24.00 12.78
C GLU A 205 4.45 23.49 11.64
N ASN A 206 4.78 23.88 10.40
CA ASN A 206 4.00 23.53 9.20
C ASN A 206 4.92 23.01 8.08
N PRO A 207 5.56 21.84 8.26
CA PRO A 207 6.48 21.34 7.27
C PRO A 207 5.78 21.00 5.94
N ALA A 208 6.52 21.18 4.85
CA ALA A 208 6.07 20.71 3.54
C ALA A 208 6.19 19.19 3.45
N LEU A 209 5.31 18.58 2.64
CA LEU A 209 5.51 17.21 2.18
C LEU A 209 6.75 17.15 1.30
N GLY A 210 7.47 16.03 1.35
CA GLY A 210 8.70 15.84 0.58
C GLY A 210 8.45 15.54 -0.90
N GLY A 211 9.55 15.50 -1.64
CA GLY A 211 9.58 15.16 -3.05
C GLY A 211 9.41 16.35 -4.02
N CYS A 212 9.79 16.12 -5.26
CA CYS A 212 9.68 17.08 -6.36
C CYS A 212 8.97 16.45 -7.57
N TRP A 213 8.63 17.26 -8.57
CA TRP A 213 8.00 16.76 -9.80
C TRP A 213 8.87 15.70 -10.51
N GLY A 214 10.19 15.88 -10.52
CA GLY A 214 11.12 14.90 -11.08
C GLY A 214 11.05 13.55 -10.37
N SER A 215 10.99 13.53 -9.02
CA SER A 215 10.83 12.29 -8.26
C SER A 215 9.46 11.64 -8.50
N LEU A 216 8.39 12.45 -8.58
CA LEU A 216 7.05 11.94 -8.88
C LEU A 216 6.99 11.23 -10.24
N PHE A 217 7.47 11.90 -11.29
CA PHE A 217 7.49 11.31 -12.63
C PHE A 217 8.45 10.12 -12.72
N GLY A 218 9.62 10.21 -12.10
CA GLY A 218 10.60 9.12 -12.08
C GLY A 218 10.05 7.85 -11.43
N VAL A 219 9.43 7.95 -10.25
CA VAL A 219 8.82 6.78 -9.58
C VAL A 219 7.62 6.27 -10.36
N THR A 220 6.76 7.16 -10.84
CA THR A 220 5.56 6.75 -11.61
C THR A 220 5.94 6.03 -12.89
N LEU A 221 6.86 6.59 -13.69
CA LEU A 221 7.31 5.97 -14.91
C LEU A 221 8.08 4.66 -14.63
N GLY A 222 8.95 4.66 -13.63
CA GLY A 222 9.65 3.45 -13.19
C GLY A 222 8.68 2.32 -12.85
N SER A 223 7.61 2.62 -12.12
CA SER A 223 6.57 1.65 -11.75
C SER A 223 5.79 1.17 -12.98
N ILE A 224 5.48 2.05 -13.94
CA ILE A 224 4.85 1.66 -15.21
C ILE A 224 5.74 0.69 -15.98
N LEU A 225 7.06 0.95 -16.04
CA LEU A 225 8.01 0.07 -16.75
C LEU A 225 8.13 -1.30 -16.06
N VAL A 226 8.18 -1.34 -14.72
CA VAL A 226 8.17 -2.61 -13.97
C VAL A 226 6.88 -3.38 -14.23
N TRP A 227 5.71 -2.72 -14.23
CA TRP A 227 4.45 -3.36 -14.59
C TRP A 227 4.45 -3.86 -16.04
N ALA A 228 4.88 -3.03 -16.99
CA ALA A 228 4.95 -3.40 -18.41
C ALA A 228 5.87 -4.62 -18.64
N SER A 229 6.92 -4.77 -17.83
CA SER A 229 7.84 -5.90 -17.93
C SER A 229 7.17 -7.27 -17.69
N ILE A 230 6.05 -7.30 -16.96
CA ILE A 230 5.26 -8.53 -16.75
C ILE A 230 4.63 -9.04 -18.05
N PHE A 231 4.19 -8.10 -18.90
CA PHE A 231 3.41 -8.40 -20.10
C PHE A 231 4.25 -8.42 -21.39
N ILE A 232 5.48 -7.91 -21.36
CA ILE A 232 6.37 -7.77 -22.54
C ILE A 232 7.64 -8.59 -22.30
N ALA A 233 7.53 -9.92 -22.40
CA ALA A 233 8.62 -10.85 -22.11
C ALA A 233 9.91 -10.54 -22.91
N GLN A 234 9.79 -10.12 -24.18
CA GLN A 234 10.95 -9.81 -25.06
C GLN A 234 11.77 -8.62 -24.55
N ALA A 235 11.16 -7.70 -23.83
CA ALA A 235 11.81 -6.50 -23.30
C ALA A 235 11.92 -6.49 -21.76
N GLN A 236 11.59 -7.60 -21.09
CA GLN A 236 11.48 -7.68 -19.64
C GLN A 236 12.72 -7.11 -18.92
N GLY A 237 13.91 -7.60 -19.25
CA GLY A 237 15.15 -7.16 -18.61
C GLY A 237 15.45 -5.67 -18.81
N ILE A 238 15.18 -5.15 -20.02
CA ILE A 238 15.38 -3.73 -20.35
C ILE A 238 14.41 -2.86 -19.55
N LEU A 239 13.12 -3.20 -19.59
CA LEU A 239 12.08 -2.44 -18.88
C LEU A 239 12.32 -2.44 -17.37
N TYR A 240 12.72 -3.59 -16.83
CA TYR A 240 13.08 -3.74 -15.44
C TYR A 240 14.28 -2.85 -15.07
N GLY A 241 15.37 -2.95 -15.82
CA GLY A 241 16.57 -2.15 -15.60
C GLY A 241 16.33 -0.65 -15.69
N LEU A 242 15.56 -0.19 -16.68
CA LEU A 242 15.16 1.21 -16.82
C LEU A 242 14.26 1.66 -15.65
N GLY A 243 13.32 0.82 -15.23
CA GLY A 243 12.46 1.10 -14.07
C GLY A 243 13.27 1.35 -12.80
N PHE A 244 14.23 0.47 -12.50
CA PHE A 244 15.11 0.63 -11.33
C PHE A 244 16.06 1.83 -11.45
N ALA A 245 16.58 2.12 -12.63
CA ALA A 245 17.39 3.32 -12.86
C ALA A 245 16.58 4.59 -12.57
N LEU A 246 15.31 4.65 -12.99
CA LEU A 246 14.43 5.77 -12.70
C LEU A 246 14.14 5.90 -11.20
N TYR A 247 13.96 4.81 -10.46
CA TYR A 247 13.82 4.86 -9.01
C TYR A 247 15.07 5.42 -8.32
N ALA A 248 16.26 4.97 -8.73
CA ALA A 248 17.52 5.49 -8.19
C ALA A 248 17.66 7.00 -8.44
N LEU A 249 17.37 7.47 -9.65
CA LEU A 249 17.40 8.89 -9.98
C LEU A 249 16.35 9.69 -9.21
N ALA A 250 15.15 9.13 -9.04
CA ALA A 250 14.06 9.79 -8.32
C ALA A 250 14.37 10.00 -6.83
N LEU A 251 15.24 9.18 -6.24
CA LEU A 251 15.65 9.29 -4.84
C LEU A 251 16.70 10.37 -4.56
N ILE A 252 17.37 10.89 -5.59
CA ILE A 252 18.44 11.89 -5.41
C ILE A 252 17.93 13.15 -4.68
N HIS A 253 16.78 13.69 -5.11
CA HIS A 253 16.21 14.88 -4.50
C HIS A 253 15.70 14.64 -3.07
N PRO A 254 14.85 13.62 -2.81
CA PRO A 254 14.38 13.32 -1.46
C PRO A 254 15.52 13.03 -0.46
N THR A 255 16.61 12.42 -0.91
CA THR A 255 17.79 12.20 -0.06
C THR A 255 18.44 13.52 0.34
N LYS A 256 18.54 14.49 -0.59
CA LYS A 256 19.06 15.83 -0.27
C LYS A 256 18.14 16.62 0.67
N GLU A 257 16.86 16.33 0.71
CA GLU A 257 15.91 16.95 1.64
C GLU A 257 16.10 16.47 3.10
N LEU A 258 16.77 15.33 3.28
CA LEU A 258 17.00 14.70 4.59
C LEU A 258 18.40 15.00 5.16
N LEU A 259 19.34 15.46 4.32
CA LEU A 259 20.70 15.86 4.69
C LEU A 259 20.80 17.35 5.01
#